data_fc8cae59195d548045093f7524a8823f
#
_entry.id   fc8cae59195d548045093f7524a8823f
#
_cell.length_a   1.000
_cell.length_b   1.000
_cell.length_c   1.000
_cell.angle_alpha   90.00
_cell.angle_beta   90.00
_cell.angle_gamma   90.00
#
_symmetry.space_group_name_H-M   'P 1'
#
loop_
_entity.id
_entity.type
_entity.pdbx_description
1 polymer ?
#
loop_
_entity_poly.entity_id
_entity_poly.type
_entity_poly.pdbx_seq_one_letter_code
_entity_poly.pdbx_strand_id
1 'polypeptide(L)'
;STAIRTGDVSKAIDAAALGGSEGFKWGAIAGAVTGGAGEFSALRGATRNGLTINEAATIQRDAKYPLEIIRRFKSMDEYNIYKEAGLEVKLVDGKSALVRPIDLTIRDGNGLTNLERMKRGLAALDAEGNPYELHHVAQEKDGILAILTRAEHRGEGSFSRLHDLMRGSEVDHDSKWTKEREGFWKSLAKSLEK
;
A
#
# COMPACT_ATOMS: atom_id res chain seq x y z
N SER A 1 17.44 -13.53 -35.11
CA SER A 1 17.99 -13.55 -33.74
C SER A 1 17.14 -12.80 -32.70
N THR A 2 15.86 -12.51 -32.99
CA THR A 2 14.97 -11.72 -32.12
C THR A 2 14.01 -12.58 -31.24
N ALA A 3 14.01 -13.91 -31.52
CA ALA A 3 13.07 -14.82 -30.86
C ALA A 3 13.50 -15.36 -29.48
N ILE A 4 14.71 -15.04 -29.01
CA ILE A 4 15.26 -15.61 -27.76
C ILE A 4 14.97 -14.72 -26.55
N ARG A 5 14.51 -13.48 -26.73
CA ARG A 5 14.31 -12.53 -25.64
C ARG A 5 12.94 -12.56 -24.97
N THR A 6 11.94 -13.17 -25.59
CA THR A 6 10.59 -13.22 -25.01
C THR A 6 10.39 -14.34 -23.99
N GLY A 7 11.19 -15.41 -24.06
CA GLY A 7 11.08 -16.53 -23.11
C GLY A 7 11.65 -16.24 -21.71
N ASP A 8 12.67 -15.37 -21.63
CA ASP A 8 13.33 -15.07 -20.33
C ASP A 8 12.54 -14.08 -19.49
N VAL A 9 11.82 -13.16 -20.11
CA VAL A 9 10.99 -12.18 -19.39
C VAL A 9 9.78 -12.86 -18.75
N SER A 10 9.17 -13.83 -19.45
CA SER A 10 8.06 -14.63 -18.93
C SER A 10 8.50 -15.46 -17.71
N LYS A 11 9.64 -16.11 -17.78
CA LYS A 11 10.20 -16.91 -16.68
C LYS A 11 10.63 -16.05 -15.48
N ALA A 12 11.11 -14.84 -15.72
CA ALA A 12 11.47 -13.92 -14.65
C ALA A 12 10.22 -13.38 -13.90
N ILE A 13 9.12 -13.21 -14.61
CA ILE A 13 7.83 -12.82 -14.02
C ILE A 13 7.25 -13.99 -13.23
N ASP A 14 7.31 -15.22 -13.74
CA ASP A 14 6.84 -16.41 -13.04
C ASP A 14 7.69 -16.73 -11.80
N ALA A 15 8.99 -16.52 -11.84
CA ALA A 15 9.87 -16.71 -10.69
C ALA A 15 9.64 -15.67 -9.59
N ALA A 16 9.28 -14.44 -9.94
CA ALA A 16 8.91 -13.40 -8.99
C ALA A 16 7.53 -13.66 -8.36
N ALA A 17 6.62 -14.33 -9.07
CA ALA A 17 5.32 -14.73 -8.55
C ALA A 17 5.39 -15.91 -7.56
N LEU A 18 6.39 -16.79 -7.70
CA LEU A 18 6.54 -18.00 -6.88
C LEU A 18 7.32 -17.76 -5.57
N GLY A 19 8.01 -16.64 -5.43
CA GLY A 19 8.80 -16.30 -4.23
C GLY A 19 8.07 -15.54 -3.13
N GLY A 20 6.83 -15.15 -3.34
CA GLY A 20 6.01 -14.41 -2.38
C GLY A 20 4.95 -15.29 -1.76
N SER A 21 4.91 -15.36 -0.43
CA SER A 21 3.95 -16.08 0.39
C SER A 21 2.51 -16.11 -0.18
N GLU A 22 1.79 -17.18 0.10
CA GLU A 22 0.45 -17.59 -0.40
C GLU A 22 -0.67 -16.52 -0.45
N GLY A 23 -0.39 -15.26 -0.13
CA GLY A 23 -1.32 -14.15 -0.24
C GLY A 23 -1.40 -13.48 -1.61
N PHE A 24 -0.54 -13.84 -2.56
CA PHE A 24 -0.38 -13.06 -3.78
C PHE A 24 -1.15 -13.62 -4.98
N LYS A 25 -2.46 -13.63 -4.91
CA LYS A 25 -3.32 -13.87 -6.09
C LYS A 25 -3.32 -12.71 -7.10
N TRP A 26 -2.56 -11.65 -6.84
CA TRP A 26 -2.49 -10.44 -7.67
C TRP A 26 -1.51 -10.55 -8.85
N GLY A 27 -0.59 -11.50 -8.81
CA GLY A 27 0.32 -11.75 -9.93
C GLY A 27 -0.41 -12.16 -11.22
N ALA A 28 -1.57 -12.78 -11.09
CA ALA A 28 -2.37 -13.19 -12.25
C ALA A 28 -3.05 -12.01 -12.96
N ILE A 29 -3.31 -10.91 -12.29
CA ILE A 29 -3.92 -9.71 -12.89
C ILE A 29 -2.86 -8.82 -13.52
N ALA A 30 -1.66 -8.74 -12.93
CA ALA A 30 -0.53 -8.01 -13.50
C ALA A 30 0.20 -8.79 -14.62
N GLY A 31 0.09 -10.12 -14.62
CA GLY A 31 0.79 -10.99 -15.57
C GLY A 31 0.16 -11.12 -16.96
N ALA A 32 -1.00 -10.54 -17.19
CA ALA A 32 -1.67 -10.62 -18.51
C ALA A 32 -1.25 -9.53 -19.48
N VAL A 33 -0.29 -8.68 -19.14
CA VAL A 33 0.18 -7.62 -20.05
C VAL A 33 1.38 -8.13 -20.82
N THR A 34 1.11 -8.82 -21.91
CA THR A 34 2.12 -9.26 -22.88
C THR A 34 2.46 -8.12 -23.82
N GLY A 35 3.59 -7.50 -23.56
CA GLY A 35 4.40 -6.64 -24.46
C GLY A 35 3.69 -5.69 -25.45
N GLY A 36 4.04 -4.41 -25.43
CA GLY A 36 3.69 -3.44 -26.45
C GLY A 36 2.46 -2.58 -26.12
N ALA A 37 1.45 -2.61 -26.97
CA ALA A 37 0.28 -1.73 -26.87
C ALA A 37 -0.56 -1.97 -25.60
N GLY A 38 -0.62 -3.19 -25.08
CA GLY A 38 -1.34 -3.54 -23.86
C GLY A 38 -0.70 -2.97 -22.62
N GLU A 39 0.63 -3.07 -22.47
CA GLU A 39 1.38 -2.48 -21.34
C GLU A 39 1.27 -0.96 -21.33
N PHE A 40 1.39 -0.35 -22.48
CA PHE A 40 1.25 1.09 -22.61
C PHE A 40 -0.16 1.56 -22.23
N SER A 41 -1.19 0.81 -22.65
CA SER A 41 -2.58 1.13 -22.29
C SER A 41 -2.83 0.97 -20.78
N ALA A 42 -2.28 -0.07 -20.15
CA ALA A 42 -2.39 -0.30 -18.71
C ALA A 42 -1.67 0.79 -17.91
N LEU A 43 -0.43 1.14 -18.30
CA LEU A 43 0.32 2.24 -17.69
C LEU A 43 -0.38 3.58 -17.86
N ARG A 44 -0.98 3.84 -19.04
CA ARG A 44 -1.78 5.04 -19.27
C ARG A 44 -3.00 5.10 -18.34
N GLY A 45 -3.62 3.97 -18.05
CA GLY A 45 -4.68 3.87 -17.05
C GLY A 45 -4.20 4.21 -15.63
N ALA A 46 -2.93 3.92 -15.33
CA ALA A 46 -2.33 4.21 -14.02
C ALA A 46 -1.97 5.69 -13.79
N THR A 47 -2.07 6.54 -14.81
CA THR A 47 -1.73 7.98 -14.71
C THR A 47 -2.92 8.89 -14.41
N ARG A 48 -4.09 8.35 -14.14
CA ARG A 48 -5.34 9.12 -14.00
C ARG A 48 -5.33 10.16 -12.90
N ASN A 49 -4.52 9.95 -11.87
CA ASN A 49 -4.52 10.80 -10.67
C ASN A 49 -3.34 11.79 -10.61
N GLY A 50 -2.48 11.83 -11.62
CA GLY A 50 -1.41 12.83 -11.74
C GLY A 50 -0.03 12.32 -12.12
N LEU A 51 0.24 11.01 -12.02
CA LEU A 51 1.52 10.44 -12.46
C LEU A 51 1.65 10.50 -13.99
N THR A 52 2.87 10.65 -14.47
CA THR A 52 3.23 10.37 -15.86
C THR A 52 3.38 8.86 -16.09
N ILE A 53 3.35 8.45 -17.36
CA ILE A 53 3.55 7.03 -17.73
C ILE A 53 4.92 6.53 -17.26
N ASN A 54 5.97 7.35 -17.38
CA ASN A 54 7.32 7.00 -16.95
C ASN A 54 7.41 6.85 -15.43
N GLU A 55 6.74 7.69 -14.67
CA GLU A 55 6.66 7.59 -13.22
C GLU A 55 5.92 6.33 -12.79
N ALA A 56 4.78 6.04 -13.40
CA ALA A 56 4.02 4.82 -13.12
C ALA A 56 4.84 3.56 -13.43
N ALA A 57 5.55 3.54 -14.57
CA ALA A 57 6.45 2.45 -14.93
C ALA A 57 7.63 2.30 -13.96
N THR A 58 8.16 3.41 -13.47
CA THR A 58 9.24 3.41 -12.49
C THR A 58 8.76 2.82 -11.17
N ILE A 59 7.61 3.24 -10.67
CA ILE A 59 7.03 2.71 -9.42
C ILE A 59 6.77 1.20 -9.56
N GLN A 60 6.18 0.78 -10.69
CA GLN A 60 5.89 -0.64 -10.94
C GLN A 60 7.15 -1.49 -10.92
N ARG A 61 8.21 -1.02 -11.57
CA ARG A 61 9.50 -1.73 -11.62
C ARG A 61 10.18 -1.79 -10.25
N ASP A 62 10.20 -0.68 -9.52
CA ASP A 62 10.97 -0.55 -8.29
C ASP A 62 10.25 -1.19 -7.09
N ALA A 63 8.96 -0.90 -6.92
CA ALA A 63 8.16 -1.38 -5.78
C ALA A 63 7.36 -2.64 -6.09
N LYS A 64 7.22 -3.00 -7.38
CA LYS A 64 6.34 -4.09 -7.84
C LYS A 64 4.88 -3.93 -7.39
N TYR A 65 4.46 -2.69 -7.16
CA TYR A 65 3.07 -2.42 -6.83
C TYR A 65 2.18 -2.71 -8.04
N PRO A 66 1.00 -3.31 -7.82
CA PRO A 66 0.00 -3.46 -8.88
C PRO A 66 -0.42 -2.11 -9.46
N LEU A 67 -0.67 -2.05 -10.77
CA LEU A 67 -1.10 -0.81 -11.44
C LEU A 67 -2.38 -0.23 -10.83
N GLU A 68 -3.24 -1.07 -10.28
CA GLU A 68 -4.44 -0.65 -9.56
C GLU A 68 -4.15 0.22 -8.34
N ILE A 69 -3.02 -0.01 -7.67
CA ILE A 69 -2.54 0.81 -6.56
C ILE A 69 -1.86 2.06 -7.09
N ILE A 70 -0.95 1.90 -8.07
CA ILE A 70 -0.19 3.00 -8.66
C ILE A 70 -1.11 4.08 -9.23
N ARG A 71 -2.21 3.70 -9.88
CA ARG A 71 -3.18 4.66 -10.44
C ARG A 71 -3.82 5.60 -9.43
N ARG A 72 -3.72 5.30 -8.14
CA ARG A 72 -4.25 6.13 -7.06
C ARG A 72 -3.27 7.19 -6.59
N PHE A 73 -1.99 7.04 -6.91
CA PHE A 73 -0.98 8.01 -6.53
C PHE A 73 -1.07 9.26 -7.38
N LYS A 74 -0.96 10.42 -6.73
CA LYS A 74 -1.01 11.71 -7.40
C LYS A 74 0.36 12.21 -7.86
N SER A 75 1.46 11.73 -7.26
CA SER A 75 2.81 12.19 -7.55
C SER A 75 3.88 11.20 -7.11
N MET A 76 5.09 11.39 -7.62
CA MET A 76 6.27 10.69 -7.12
C MET A 76 6.60 11.07 -5.67
N ASP A 77 6.31 12.28 -5.24
CA ASP A 77 6.54 12.72 -3.86
C ASP A 77 5.68 11.93 -2.87
N GLU A 78 4.42 11.67 -3.21
CA GLU A 78 3.55 10.77 -2.44
C GLU A 78 4.13 9.36 -2.39
N TYR A 79 4.50 8.80 -3.54
CA TYR A 79 5.10 7.47 -3.61
C TYR A 79 6.38 7.36 -2.78
N ASN A 80 7.23 8.39 -2.81
CA ASN A 80 8.48 8.40 -2.05
C ASN A 80 8.25 8.28 -0.54
N ILE A 81 7.17 8.85 0.00
CA ILE A 81 6.78 8.65 1.41
C ILE A 81 6.52 7.17 1.69
N TYR A 82 5.76 6.48 0.84
CA TYR A 82 5.48 5.05 1.00
C TYR A 82 6.73 4.18 0.85
N LYS A 83 7.59 4.53 -0.11
CA LYS A 83 8.86 3.85 -0.34
C LYS A 83 9.81 3.99 0.85
N GLU A 84 9.98 5.20 1.36
CA GLU A 84 10.83 5.49 2.53
C GLU A 84 10.30 4.83 3.80
N ALA A 85 8.98 4.78 3.95
CA ALA A 85 8.31 4.05 5.03
C ALA A 85 8.41 2.51 4.89
N GLY A 86 8.94 2.01 3.78
CA GLY A 86 9.09 0.58 3.51
C GLY A 86 7.75 -0.16 3.36
N LEU A 87 6.75 0.51 2.79
CA LEU A 87 5.42 -0.09 2.65
C LEU A 87 5.38 -1.12 1.54
N GLU A 88 4.73 -2.24 1.84
CA GLU A 88 4.45 -3.33 0.91
C GLU A 88 2.94 -3.50 0.73
N VAL A 89 2.55 -4.01 -0.44
CA VAL A 89 1.13 -4.33 -0.68
C VAL A 89 0.79 -5.66 -0.05
N LYS A 90 -0.22 -5.68 0.80
CA LYS A 90 -0.81 -6.90 1.38
C LYS A 90 -2.33 -6.83 1.38
N LEU A 91 -2.96 -8.00 1.45
CA LEU A 91 -4.39 -8.09 1.67
C LEU A 91 -4.69 -8.06 3.17
N VAL A 92 -5.50 -7.11 3.59
CA VAL A 92 -6.04 -7.01 4.94
C VAL A 92 -7.57 -7.03 4.82
N ASP A 93 -8.19 -8.04 5.39
CA ASP A 93 -9.64 -8.25 5.26
C ASP A 93 -10.13 -8.30 3.79
N GLY A 94 -9.34 -8.96 2.93
CA GLY A 94 -9.64 -9.10 1.50
C GLY A 94 -9.46 -7.83 0.66
N LYS A 95 -9.03 -6.72 1.26
CA LYS A 95 -8.72 -5.46 0.57
C LYS A 95 -7.21 -5.23 0.52
N SER A 96 -6.74 -4.64 -0.57
CA SER A 96 -5.34 -4.21 -0.67
C SER A 96 -5.04 -3.10 0.32
N ALA A 97 -3.89 -3.18 0.98
CA ALA A 97 -3.37 -2.16 1.88
C ALA A 97 -1.87 -2.01 1.70
N LEU A 98 -1.35 -0.84 2.02
CA LEU A 98 0.08 -0.55 2.11
C LEU A 98 0.51 -0.72 3.56
N VAL A 99 1.18 -1.83 3.85
CA VAL A 99 1.56 -2.22 5.21
C VAL A 99 3.07 -2.22 5.39
N ARG A 100 3.51 -2.12 6.63
CA ARG A 100 4.91 -2.18 7.03
C ARG A 100 5.11 -3.26 8.08
N PRO A 101 6.34 -3.75 8.30
CA PRO A 101 6.66 -4.60 9.42
C PRO A 101 6.30 -3.88 10.74
N ILE A 102 5.64 -4.60 11.63
CA ILE A 102 5.24 -4.11 12.95
C ILE A 102 5.93 -4.98 13.99
N ASP A 103 6.65 -4.36 14.91
CA ASP A 103 7.18 -5.06 16.08
C ASP A 103 6.03 -5.39 17.03
N LEU A 104 5.65 -6.66 17.07
CA LEU A 104 4.52 -7.15 17.86
C LEU A 104 4.77 -7.11 19.36
N THR A 105 6.02 -6.92 19.80
CA THR A 105 6.45 -6.99 21.20
C THR A 105 6.43 -5.65 21.93
N ILE A 106 6.39 -4.53 21.19
CA ILE A 106 6.30 -3.19 21.80
C ILE A 106 5.06 -3.13 22.68
N ARG A 107 5.21 -2.57 23.89
CA ARG A 107 4.14 -2.44 24.90
C ARG A 107 3.74 -1.00 25.08
N ASP A 108 2.45 -0.80 25.28
CA ASP A 108 1.91 0.50 25.71
C ASP A 108 2.02 0.72 27.21
N GLY A 109 1.60 1.89 27.66
CA GLY A 109 1.60 2.26 29.10
C GLY A 109 0.73 1.38 30.00
N ASN A 110 -0.18 0.59 29.42
CA ASN A 110 -1.00 -0.39 30.13
C ASN A 110 -0.42 -1.81 30.05
N GLY A 111 0.76 -1.98 29.45
CA GLY A 111 1.44 -3.26 29.30
C GLY A 111 0.94 -4.12 28.14
N LEU A 112 0.02 -3.64 27.30
CA LEU A 112 -0.46 -4.37 26.13
C LEU A 112 0.59 -4.35 25.03
N THR A 113 0.93 -5.52 24.50
CA THR A 113 1.77 -5.62 23.31
C THR A 113 1.06 -5.09 22.06
N ASN A 114 1.81 -4.76 21.02
CA ASN A 114 1.22 -4.37 19.74
C ASN A 114 0.24 -5.42 19.19
N LEU A 115 0.56 -6.70 19.35
CA LEU A 115 -0.38 -7.76 18.94
C LEU A 115 -1.70 -7.70 19.73
N GLU A 116 -1.61 -7.54 21.06
CA GLU A 116 -2.80 -7.42 21.92
C GLU A 116 -3.61 -6.16 21.63
N ARG A 117 -2.93 -5.05 21.35
CA ARG A 117 -3.56 -3.79 20.92
C ARG A 117 -4.35 -3.99 19.62
N MET A 118 -3.71 -4.52 18.58
CA MET A 118 -4.36 -4.75 17.29
C MET A 118 -5.54 -5.73 17.40
N LYS A 119 -5.43 -6.79 18.18
CA LYS A 119 -6.55 -7.71 18.47
C LYS A 119 -7.77 -7.00 19.07
N ARG A 120 -7.55 -5.93 19.80
CA ARG A 120 -8.61 -5.06 20.36
C ARG A 120 -9.07 -3.97 19.38
N GLY A 121 -8.50 -3.89 18.20
CA GLY A 121 -8.80 -2.85 17.21
C GLY A 121 -8.07 -1.53 17.46
N LEU A 122 -7.07 -1.53 18.34
CA LEU A 122 -6.23 -0.37 18.60
C LEU A 122 -5.06 -0.35 17.62
N ALA A 123 -4.63 0.85 17.24
CA ALA A 123 -3.44 1.01 16.41
C ALA A 123 -2.20 0.43 17.10
N ALA A 124 -1.34 -0.24 16.33
CA ALA A 124 -0.01 -0.60 16.80
C ALA A 124 0.82 0.67 17.07
N LEU A 125 1.84 0.54 17.91
CA LEU A 125 2.78 1.60 18.23
C LEU A 125 4.04 1.45 17.39
N ASP A 126 4.62 2.58 16.99
CA ASP A 126 5.95 2.65 16.41
C ASP A 126 7.06 2.46 17.47
N ALA A 127 8.32 2.54 17.04
CA ALA A 127 9.47 2.37 17.93
C ALA A 127 9.56 3.42 19.04
N GLU A 128 8.99 4.61 18.81
CA GLU A 128 8.92 5.72 19.75
C GLU A 128 7.71 5.62 20.69
N GLY A 129 6.85 4.61 20.52
CA GLY A 129 5.64 4.40 21.33
C GLY A 129 4.45 5.23 20.86
N ASN A 130 4.49 5.83 19.69
CA ASN A 130 3.36 6.56 19.12
C ASN A 130 2.48 5.63 18.28
N PRO A 131 1.14 5.81 18.33
CA PRO A 131 0.26 5.04 17.47
C PRO A 131 0.50 5.33 16.00
N TYR A 132 0.57 4.27 15.16
CA TYR A 132 0.51 4.42 13.72
C TYR A 132 -0.83 5.03 13.29
N GLU A 133 -0.79 5.80 12.21
CA GLU A 133 -1.97 6.39 11.59
C GLU A 133 -2.32 5.65 10.29
N LEU A 134 -3.61 5.48 10.01
CA LEU A 134 -4.08 4.96 8.75
C LEU A 134 -4.43 6.11 7.83
N HIS A 135 -3.78 6.16 6.67
CA HIS A 135 -4.00 7.14 5.62
C HIS A 135 -4.79 6.52 4.47
N HIS A 136 -5.87 7.19 4.03
CA HIS A 136 -6.60 6.81 2.83
C HIS A 136 -5.85 7.33 1.60
N VAL A 137 -5.25 6.43 0.84
CA VAL A 137 -4.61 6.77 -0.43
C VAL A 137 -5.65 7.37 -1.36
N ALA A 138 -5.31 8.48 -2.03
CA ALA A 138 -6.20 9.27 -2.86
C ALA A 138 -7.41 9.92 -2.14
N GLN A 139 -7.44 9.92 -0.80
CA GLN A 139 -8.55 10.47 -0.01
C GLN A 139 -9.92 9.85 -0.37
N GLU A 140 -9.93 8.61 -0.88
CA GLU A 140 -11.11 7.86 -1.27
C GLU A 140 -11.69 7.10 -0.07
N LYS A 141 -13.01 7.18 0.14
CA LYS A 141 -13.71 6.57 1.28
C LYS A 141 -13.51 5.05 1.40
N ASP A 142 -13.59 4.34 0.28
CA ASP A 142 -13.34 2.89 0.21
C ASP A 142 -11.95 2.60 -0.34
N GLY A 143 -11.04 3.54 -0.16
CA GLY A 143 -9.70 3.53 -0.70
C GLY A 143 -8.76 2.56 0.00
N ILE A 144 -7.55 2.50 -0.52
CA ILE A 144 -6.45 1.73 0.06
C ILE A 144 -5.95 2.45 1.30
N LEU A 145 -5.77 1.70 2.39
CA LEU A 145 -5.19 2.22 3.62
C LEU A 145 -3.67 2.01 3.62
N ALA A 146 -2.93 3.04 4.02
CA ALA A 146 -1.49 3.00 4.25
C ALA A 146 -1.18 3.20 5.73
N ILE A 147 -0.29 2.36 6.29
CA ILE A 147 0.17 2.47 7.67
C ILE A 147 1.36 3.43 7.72
N LEU A 148 1.18 4.60 8.30
CA LEU A 148 2.19 5.63 8.43
C LEU A 148 2.46 5.97 9.90
N THR A 149 3.68 6.41 10.20
CA THR A 149 3.92 7.12 11.45
C THR A 149 3.26 8.50 11.39
N ARG A 150 3.08 9.11 12.55
CA ARG A 150 2.56 10.48 12.63
C ARG A 150 3.47 11.47 11.86
N ALA A 151 4.78 11.29 11.93
CA ALA A 151 5.73 12.14 11.21
C ALA A 151 5.62 11.98 9.69
N GLU A 152 5.48 10.77 9.20
CA GLU A 152 5.28 10.49 7.76
C GLU A 152 3.93 11.02 7.25
N HIS A 153 2.89 10.98 8.07
CA HIS A 153 1.55 11.41 7.69
C HIS A 153 1.33 12.92 7.83
N ARG A 154 1.81 13.52 8.92
CA ARG A 154 1.51 14.91 9.32
C ARG A 154 2.74 15.79 9.49
N GLY A 155 3.94 15.25 9.26
CA GLY A 155 5.17 16.00 9.36
C GLY A 155 5.23 17.16 8.36
N GLU A 156 6.15 18.06 8.56
CA GLU A 156 6.35 19.24 7.70
C GLU A 156 6.52 18.82 6.23
N GLY A 157 5.67 19.34 5.36
CA GLY A 157 5.65 18.99 3.94
C GLY A 157 5.01 17.65 3.58
N SER A 158 4.83 16.72 4.53
CA SER A 158 4.21 15.43 4.24
C SER A 158 2.71 15.54 3.99
N PHE A 159 2.03 16.38 4.76
CA PHE A 159 0.58 16.56 4.63
C PHE A 159 0.17 16.99 3.21
N SER A 160 0.84 17.97 2.63
CA SER A 160 0.55 18.44 1.26
C SER A 160 0.94 17.45 0.16
N ARG A 161 1.92 16.57 0.44
CA ARG A 161 2.30 15.50 -0.49
C ARG A 161 1.28 14.37 -0.51
N LEU A 162 0.69 14.05 0.63
CA LEU A 162 -0.30 12.97 0.78
C LEU A 162 -1.72 13.43 0.45
N HIS A 163 -2.06 14.69 0.73
CA HIS A 163 -3.41 15.21 0.55
C HIS A 163 -3.45 16.19 -0.61
N ASP A 164 -4.51 16.11 -1.41
CA ASP A 164 -4.85 17.13 -2.38
C ASP A 164 -5.73 18.16 -1.68
N LEU A 165 -5.14 19.33 -1.39
CA LEU A 165 -5.82 20.41 -0.68
C LEU A 165 -6.92 21.09 -1.52
N MET A 166 -6.89 20.88 -2.83
CA MET A 166 -7.89 21.41 -3.76
C MET A 166 -9.06 20.45 -3.97
N ARG A 167 -8.88 19.18 -3.64
CA ARG A 167 -9.91 18.14 -3.68
C ARG A 167 -10.47 17.92 -2.29
N GLY A 168 -11.79 17.94 -2.14
CA GLY A 168 -12.44 17.56 -0.90
C GLY A 168 -12.13 16.10 -0.54
N SER A 169 -11.95 15.81 0.74
CA SER A 169 -11.83 14.44 1.23
C SER A 169 -13.20 13.77 1.20
N GLU A 170 -13.27 12.56 0.64
CA GLU A 170 -14.46 11.71 0.72
C GLU A 170 -14.55 10.97 2.07
N VAL A 171 -13.49 11.10 2.89
CA VAL A 171 -13.38 10.41 4.17
C VAL A 171 -14.08 11.22 5.26
N ASP A 172 -15.22 10.71 5.70
CA ASP A 172 -15.88 11.21 6.91
C ASP A 172 -15.30 10.50 8.14
N HIS A 173 -14.83 11.27 9.10
CA HIS A 173 -14.35 10.74 10.39
C HIS A 173 -15.52 10.41 11.33
N ASP A 174 -16.49 9.66 10.83
CA ASP A 174 -17.69 9.22 11.51
C ASP A 174 -17.52 7.86 12.22
N SER A 175 -18.64 7.31 12.70
CA SER A 175 -18.67 5.99 13.33
C SER A 175 -18.29 4.84 12.37
N LYS A 176 -18.43 5.03 11.05
CA LYS A 176 -18.02 4.04 10.05
C LYS A 176 -16.51 3.97 9.96
N TRP A 177 -15.85 5.13 9.95
CA TRP A 177 -14.38 5.20 9.98
C TRP A 177 -13.81 4.51 11.22
N THR A 178 -14.42 4.74 12.39
CA THR A 178 -13.98 4.07 13.62
C THR A 178 -14.05 2.54 13.47
N LYS A 179 -15.16 2.02 12.94
CA LYS A 179 -15.32 0.57 12.70
C LYS A 179 -14.35 0.03 11.66
N GLU A 180 -14.11 0.76 10.57
CA GLU A 180 -13.17 0.37 9.53
C GLU A 180 -11.75 0.27 10.09
N ARG A 181 -11.32 1.30 10.84
CA ARG A 181 -10.02 1.33 11.51
C ARG A 181 -9.84 0.16 12.48
N GLU A 182 -10.83 -0.09 13.34
CA GLU A 182 -10.80 -1.22 14.28
C GLU A 182 -10.74 -2.56 13.53
N GLY A 183 -11.55 -2.72 12.51
CA GLY A 183 -11.59 -3.92 11.65
C GLY A 183 -10.25 -4.15 10.97
N PHE A 184 -9.64 -3.11 10.44
CA PHE A 184 -8.31 -3.19 9.81
C PHE A 184 -7.25 -3.75 10.77
N TRP A 185 -7.13 -3.18 11.97
CA TRP A 185 -6.14 -3.63 12.94
C TRP A 185 -6.38 -5.05 13.42
N LYS A 186 -7.63 -5.43 13.67
CA LYS A 186 -8.00 -6.82 14.03
C LYS A 186 -7.64 -7.81 12.94
N SER A 187 -7.94 -7.47 11.68
CA SER A 187 -7.66 -8.33 10.54
C SER A 187 -6.16 -8.46 10.27
N LEU A 188 -5.41 -7.36 10.43
CA LEU A 188 -3.95 -7.38 10.33
C LEU A 188 -3.34 -8.26 11.43
N ALA A 189 -3.78 -8.12 12.68
CA ALA A 189 -3.34 -8.99 13.79
C ALA A 189 -3.51 -10.48 13.45
N LYS A 190 -4.71 -10.85 12.96
CA LYS A 190 -5.02 -12.23 12.56
C LYS A 190 -4.10 -12.76 11.45
N SER A 191 -3.66 -11.89 10.54
CA SER A 191 -2.75 -12.28 9.48
C SER A 191 -1.31 -12.48 9.95
N LEU A 192 -0.91 -11.82 11.04
CA LEU A 192 0.44 -11.86 11.60
C LEU A 192 0.63 -13.01 12.63
N GLU A 193 -0.44 -13.65 13.07
CA GLU A 193 -0.41 -14.80 13.98
C GLU A 193 -0.18 -16.15 13.26
N LYS A 194 -0.19 -16.15 11.92
CA LYS A 194 0.07 -17.32 11.09
C LYS A 194 1.55 -17.49 10.80
#